data_e555ad0f46cc2d15da163a7b29440b0b
#
_entry.id   e555ad0f46cc2d15da163a7b29440b0b
#
_cell.length_a   1.000
_cell.length_b   1.000
_cell.length_c   1.000
_cell.angle_alpha   90.00
_cell.angle_beta   90.00
_cell.angle_gamma   90.00
#
_symmetry.space_group_name_H-M   'P 1'
#
loop_
_entity.id
_entity.type
_entity.pdbx_description
1 polymer ?
#
loop_
_entity_poly.entity_id
_entity_poly.type
_entity_poly.pdbx_seq_one_letter_code
_entity_poly.pdbx_strand_id
1 'polypeptide(L)'
;MKDGLLTDRQMEVLRYRKQGLTQQQIADIISTSKANVCTIEKSAMENIRRAKETLEFLYTLDATHLCIIPNGTDLFEVPASIFGEAEKINIKVRYDTISLINRIRESRPQCCKARCICEDVHVYITDAGELYFG
;
A
#
# COMPACT_ATOMS: atom_id res chain seq x y z
N MET A 1 -15.30 10.78 12.94
CA MET A 1 -16.16 10.39 11.83
C MET A 1 -16.58 8.94 11.96
N LYS A 2 -17.87 8.70 11.92
CA LYS A 2 -18.43 7.38 12.22
C LYS A 2 -18.69 6.52 10.98
N ASP A 3 -18.39 7.02 9.80
CA ASP A 3 -18.83 6.39 8.55
C ASP A 3 -17.73 5.60 7.84
N GLY A 4 -16.57 5.47 8.47
CA GLY A 4 -15.49 4.65 7.95
C GLY A 4 -15.64 3.17 8.33
N LEU A 5 -14.78 2.34 7.79
CA LEU A 5 -14.76 0.90 8.07
C LEU A 5 -14.22 0.56 9.46
N LEU A 6 -13.59 1.51 10.15
CA LEU A 6 -13.00 1.29 11.46
C LEU A 6 -13.94 1.77 12.56
N THR A 7 -14.08 0.96 13.61
CA THR A 7 -14.80 1.37 14.82
C THR A 7 -13.94 2.32 15.65
N ASP A 8 -14.55 3.06 16.57
CA ASP A 8 -13.82 3.95 17.48
C ASP A 8 -12.76 3.19 18.27
N ARG A 9 -13.09 1.99 18.73
CA ARG A 9 -12.16 1.13 19.48
C ARG A 9 -11.00 0.68 18.63
N GLN A 10 -11.26 0.32 17.36
CA GLN A 10 -10.20 -0.06 16.43
C GLN A 10 -9.25 1.12 16.17
N MET A 11 -9.79 2.32 15.97
CA MET A 11 -8.98 3.52 15.76
C MET A 11 -8.14 3.84 16.99
N GLU A 12 -8.70 3.69 18.18
CA GLU A 12 -8.00 3.91 19.44
C GLU A 12 -6.79 2.97 19.59
N VAL A 13 -7.00 1.67 19.35
CA VAL A 13 -5.92 0.68 19.41
C VAL A 13 -4.82 1.00 18.40
N LEU A 14 -5.19 1.36 17.18
CA LEU A 14 -4.20 1.71 16.15
C LEU A 14 -3.39 2.95 16.52
N ARG A 15 -4.02 3.96 17.13
CA ARG A 15 -3.30 5.16 17.60
C ARG A 15 -2.27 4.79 18.66
N TYR A 16 -2.63 3.96 19.63
CA TYR A 16 -1.69 3.52 20.66
C TYR A 16 -0.54 2.70 20.07
N ARG A 17 -0.83 1.82 19.11
CA ARG A 17 0.24 1.06 18.42
C ARG A 17 1.20 1.99 17.68
N LYS A 18 0.68 3.04 17.06
CA LYS A 18 1.50 4.05 16.37
C LYS A 18 2.42 4.79 17.34
N GLN A 19 2.00 4.96 18.58
CA GLN A 19 2.81 5.55 19.64
C GLN A 19 3.86 4.59 20.20
N GLY A 20 3.87 3.33 19.76
CA GLY A 20 4.83 2.32 20.18
C GLY A 20 4.41 1.46 21.38
N LEU A 21 3.15 1.56 21.81
CA LEU A 21 2.67 0.75 22.92
C LEU A 21 2.51 -0.72 22.50
N THR A 22 2.77 -1.63 23.44
CA THR A 22 2.51 -3.05 23.25
C THR A 22 1.03 -3.36 23.42
N GLN A 23 0.60 -4.52 22.95
CA GLN A 23 -0.78 -4.96 23.13
C GLN A 23 -1.16 -5.06 24.61
N GLN A 24 -0.24 -5.50 25.47
CA GLN A 24 -0.49 -5.58 26.91
C GLN A 24 -0.65 -4.18 27.53
N GLN A 25 0.18 -3.23 27.12
CA GLN A 25 0.06 -1.85 27.62
C GLN A 25 -1.28 -1.24 27.21
N ILE A 26 -1.71 -1.47 25.97
CA ILE A 26 -3.01 -0.99 25.49
C ILE A 26 -4.14 -1.65 26.29
N ALA A 27 -4.07 -2.96 26.50
CA ALA A 27 -5.06 -3.70 27.29
C ALA A 27 -5.22 -3.11 28.68
N ASP A 28 -4.12 -2.76 29.33
CA ASP A 28 -4.15 -2.14 30.65
C ASP A 28 -4.81 -0.76 30.64
N ILE A 29 -4.54 0.03 29.59
CA ILE A 29 -5.12 1.38 29.46
C ILE A 29 -6.63 1.34 29.23
N ILE A 30 -7.10 0.46 28.34
CA ILE A 30 -8.51 0.39 27.99
C ILE A 30 -9.30 -0.65 28.79
N SER A 31 -8.68 -1.20 29.82
CA SER A 31 -9.31 -2.13 30.77
C SER A 31 -9.87 -3.38 30.10
N THR A 32 -9.06 -4.05 29.31
CA THR A 32 -9.44 -5.29 28.61
C THR A 32 -8.26 -6.29 28.65
N SER A 33 -8.41 -7.41 27.97
CA SER A 33 -7.36 -8.42 27.87
C SER A 33 -6.46 -8.18 26.65
N LYS A 34 -5.22 -8.66 26.74
CA LYS A 34 -4.30 -8.67 25.61
C LYS A 34 -4.89 -9.41 24.41
N ALA A 35 -5.58 -10.54 24.66
CA ALA A 35 -6.23 -11.32 23.62
C ALA A 35 -7.29 -10.48 22.88
N ASN A 36 -8.06 -9.69 23.60
CA ASN A 36 -9.05 -8.81 23.00
C ASN A 36 -8.40 -7.70 22.15
N VAL A 37 -7.33 -7.09 22.64
CA VAL A 37 -6.56 -6.09 21.88
C VAL A 37 -6.02 -6.71 20.57
N CYS A 38 -5.50 -7.93 20.66
CA CYS A 38 -5.01 -8.67 19.48
C CYS A 38 -6.13 -8.85 18.45
N THR A 39 -7.31 -9.25 18.89
CA THR A 39 -8.47 -9.44 18.02
C THR A 39 -8.92 -8.12 17.39
N ILE A 40 -8.97 -7.05 18.17
CA ILE A 40 -9.32 -5.71 17.68
C ILE A 40 -8.32 -5.25 16.61
N GLU A 41 -7.04 -5.41 16.87
CA GLU A 41 -5.98 -5.03 15.93
C GLU A 41 -6.07 -5.82 14.62
N LYS A 42 -6.29 -7.13 14.70
CA LYS A 42 -6.44 -7.97 13.50
C LYS A 42 -7.64 -7.55 12.67
N SER A 43 -8.78 -7.28 13.30
CA SER A 43 -9.98 -6.82 12.59
C SER A 43 -9.76 -5.46 11.96
N ALA A 44 -9.07 -4.57 12.65
CA ALA A 44 -8.72 -3.25 12.12
C ALA A 44 -7.85 -3.35 10.87
N MET A 45 -6.81 -4.18 10.93
CA MET A 45 -5.89 -4.37 9.80
C MET A 45 -6.60 -5.01 8.62
N GLU A 46 -7.50 -5.95 8.84
CA GLU A 46 -8.30 -6.54 7.77
C GLU A 46 -9.22 -5.51 7.10
N ASN A 47 -9.85 -4.65 7.89
CA ASN A 47 -10.68 -3.57 7.35
C ASN A 47 -9.86 -2.57 6.54
N ILE A 48 -8.64 -2.25 7.00
CA ILE A 48 -7.72 -1.39 6.26
C ILE A 48 -7.33 -2.03 4.93
N ARG A 49 -7.00 -3.33 4.93
CA ARG A 49 -6.67 -4.06 3.71
C ARG A 49 -7.81 -4.00 2.70
N ARG A 50 -9.03 -4.23 3.15
CA ARG A 50 -10.22 -4.18 2.29
C ARG A 50 -10.45 -2.78 1.73
N ALA A 51 -10.25 -1.76 2.54
CA ALA A 51 -10.38 -0.37 2.09
C ALA A 51 -9.33 -0.02 1.02
N LYS A 52 -8.08 -0.47 1.21
CA LYS A 52 -7.02 -0.27 0.21
C LYS A 52 -7.35 -0.96 -1.11
N GLU A 53 -7.85 -2.19 -1.07
CA GLU A 53 -8.25 -2.91 -2.27
C GLU A 53 -9.38 -2.18 -3.01
N THR A 54 -10.34 -1.64 -2.28
CA THR A 54 -11.42 -0.86 -2.87
C THR A 54 -10.91 0.39 -3.55
N LEU A 55 -9.98 1.11 -2.91
CA LEU A 55 -9.36 2.30 -3.50
C LEU A 55 -8.55 1.96 -4.75
N GLU A 56 -7.78 0.89 -4.72
CA GLU A 56 -7.03 0.43 -5.89
C GLU A 56 -7.96 0.13 -7.06
N PHE A 57 -9.09 -0.53 -6.80
CA PHE A 57 -10.09 -0.78 -7.83
C PHE A 57 -10.63 0.54 -8.41
N LEU A 58 -10.99 1.51 -7.58
CA LEU A 58 -11.47 2.81 -8.04
C LEU A 58 -10.45 3.52 -8.92
N TYR A 59 -9.18 3.49 -8.51
CA TYR A 59 -8.12 4.12 -9.28
C TYR A 59 -7.93 3.47 -10.65
N THR A 60 -8.08 2.15 -10.74
CA THR A 60 -7.95 1.47 -12.03
C THR A 60 -9.10 1.75 -12.98
N LEU A 61 -10.25 2.21 -12.51
CA LEU A 61 -11.35 2.62 -13.39
C LEU A 61 -10.99 3.83 -14.25
N ASP A 62 -10.20 4.76 -13.69
CA ASP A 62 -9.83 6.00 -14.36
C ASP A 62 -8.38 6.00 -14.87
N ALA A 63 -7.63 4.95 -14.59
CA ALA A 63 -6.24 4.82 -14.97
C ALA A 63 -6.07 3.97 -16.22
N THR A 64 -5.05 4.31 -17.02
CA THR A 64 -4.68 3.54 -18.20
C THR A 64 -3.61 2.52 -17.83
N HIS A 65 -3.73 1.30 -18.36
CA HIS A 65 -2.67 0.30 -18.22
C HIS A 65 -1.42 0.77 -18.96
N LEU A 66 -0.33 0.96 -18.24
CA LEU A 66 0.90 1.49 -18.79
C LEU A 66 1.83 0.38 -19.30
N CYS A 67 2.14 -0.57 -18.44
CA CYS A 67 3.06 -1.65 -18.77
C CYS A 67 2.98 -2.78 -17.74
N ILE A 68 3.67 -3.87 -18.03
CA ILE A 68 3.87 -4.96 -17.08
C ILE A 68 5.36 -5.00 -16.74
N ILE A 69 5.68 -4.99 -15.46
CA ILE A 69 7.03 -5.21 -15.00
C ILE A 69 7.20 -6.71 -14.78
N PRO A 70 8.05 -7.38 -15.58
CA PRO A 70 8.16 -8.83 -15.49
C PRO A 70 8.78 -9.30 -14.17
N ASN A 71 8.38 -10.50 -13.77
CA ASN A 71 9.05 -11.24 -12.71
C ASN A 71 10.56 -11.31 -12.98
N GLY A 72 11.36 -11.07 -11.98
CA GLY A 72 12.83 -11.09 -12.08
C GLY A 72 13.46 -9.76 -12.43
N THR A 73 12.67 -8.72 -12.68
CA THR A 73 13.20 -7.38 -12.97
C THR A 73 13.90 -6.81 -11.74
N ASP A 74 15.09 -6.26 -11.94
CA ASP A 74 15.81 -5.56 -10.87
C ASP A 74 15.00 -4.33 -10.45
N LEU A 75 14.78 -4.19 -9.15
CA LEU A 75 13.98 -3.12 -8.58
C LEU A 75 14.49 -1.73 -8.98
N PHE A 76 15.80 -1.57 -9.14
CA PHE A 76 16.41 -0.29 -9.53
C PHE A 76 16.28 0.01 -11.03
N GLU A 77 15.88 -0.98 -11.84
CA GLU A 77 15.62 -0.78 -13.27
C GLU A 77 14.16 -0.41 -13.54
N VAL A 78 13.27 -0.65 -12.58
CA VAL A 78 11.83 -0.39 -12.73
C VAL A 78 11.51 1.07 -13.05
N PRO A 79 12.11 2.08 -12.37
CA PRO A 79 11.82 3.47 -12.68
C PRO A 79 12.09 3.85 -14.13
N ALA A 80 13.21 3.41 -14.68
CA ALA A 80 13.55 3.71 -16.09
C ALA A 80 12.52 3.14 -17.05
N SER A 81 12.04 1.92 -16.80
CA SER A 81 10.99 1.29 -17.60
C SER A 81 9.68 2.08 -17.55
N ILE A 82 9.28 2.49 -16.36
CA ILE A 82 8.04 3.25 -16.15
C ILE A 82 8.13 4.63 -16.79
N PHE A 83 9.23 5.35 -16.57
CA PHE A 83 9.43 6.68 -17.17
C PHE A 83 9.44 6.61 -18.71
N GLY A 84 10.08 5.58 -19.26
CA GLY A 84 10.12 5.38 -20.70
C GLY A 84 8.74 5.13 -21.29
N GLU A 85 7.94 4.29 -20.68
CA GLU A 85 6.58 4.01 -21.16
C GLU A 85 5.66 5.23 -21.00
N ALA A 86 5.79 5.96 -19.90
CA ALA A 86 5.00 7.17 -19.66
C ALA A 86 5.33 8.27 -20.67
N GLU A 87 6.60 8.40 -21.04
CA GLU A 87 7.03 9.37 -22.05
C GLU A 87 6.39 9.10 -23.41
N LYS A 88 6.21 7.84 -23.78
CA LYS A 88 5.56 7.45 -25.04
C LYS A 88 4.12 7.95 -25.16
N ILE A 89 3.44 8.14 -24.04
CA ILE A 89 2.05 8.62 -23.97
C ILE A 89 1.95 10.07 -23.50
N ASN A 90 3.08 10.75 -23.39
CA ASN A 90 3.17 12.16 -22.99
C ASN A 90 2.60 12.45 -21.59
N ILE A 91 2.72 11.52 -20.66
CA ILE A 91 2.33 11.72 -19.26
C ILE A 91 3.59 11.81 -18.42
N LYS A 92 3.67 12.86 -17.60
CA LYS A 92 4.77 13.04 -16.67
C LYS A 92 4.46 12.29 -15.37
N VAL A 93 5.29 11.34 -15.01
CA VAL A 93 5.18 10.63 -13.73
C VAL A 93 5.43 11.58 -12.57
N ARG A 94 4.58 11.55 -11.55
CA ARG A 94 4.66 12.46 -10.38
C ARG A 94 5.76 12.10 -9.40
N TYR A 95 6.38 10.95 -9.56
CA TYR A 95 7.33 10.42 -8.59
C TYR A 95 8.74 10.48 -9.14
N ASP A 96 9.72 10.73 -8.26
CA ASP A 96 11.12 10.55 -8.62
C ASP A 96 11.52 9.07 -8.49
N THR A 97 12.75 8.75 -8.86
CA THR A 97 13.25 7.37 -8.84
C THR A 97 13.15 6.74 -7.46
N ILE A 98 13.52 7.46 -6.41
CA ILE A 98 13.52 6.93 -5.04
C ILE A 98 12.09 6.70 -4.54
N SER A 99 11.21 7.68 -4.74
CA SER A 99 9.81 7.57 -4.35
C SER A 99 9.11 6.42 -5.07
N LEU A 100 9.42 6.23 -6.34
CA LEU A 100 8.85 5.15 -7.16
C LEU A 100 9.28 3.77 -6.64
N ILE A 101 10.55 3.59 -6.34
CA ILE A 101 11.07 2.35 -5.76
C ILE A 101 10.37 2.05 -4.43
N ASN A 102 10.22 3.06 -3.58
CA ASN A 102 9.54 2.90 -2.29
C ASN A 102 8.08 2.51 -2.46
N ARG A 103 7.37 3.10 -3.41
CA ARG A 103 5.97 2.76 -3.68
C ARG A 103 5.81 1.30 -4.12
N ILE A 104 6.70 0.81 -4.97
CA ILE A 104 6.66 -0.59 -5.40
C ILE A 104 6.93 -1.52 -4.23
N ARG A 105 7.91 -1.21 -3.40
CA ARG A 105 8.20 -2.00 -2.19
C ARG A 105 7.01 -2.05 -1.24
N GLU A 106 6.33 -0.93 -1.04
CA GLU A 106 5.15 -0.86 -0.18
C GLU A 106 3.98 -1.64 -0.76
N SER A 107 3.81 -1.63 -2.09
CA SER A 107 2.72 -2.37 -2.74
C SER A 107 2.95 -3.88 -2.75
N ARG A 108 4.21 -4.31 -2.73
CA ARG A 108 4.61 -5.72 -2.83
C ARG A 108 5.72 -6.08 -1.85
N PRO A 109 5.52 -5.86 -0.52
CA PRO A 109 6.60 -6.08 0.46
C PRO A 109 7.13 -7.51 0.47
N GLN A 110 6.30 -8.48 0.13
CA GLN A 110 6.70 -9.89 0.10
C GLN A 110 7.55 -10.23 -1.12
N CYS A 111 7.35 -9.52 -2.21
CA CYS A 111 8.07 -9.75 -3.46
C CYS A 111 9.38 -8.98 -3.55
N CYS A 112 9.53 -7.93 -2.76
CA CYS A 112 10.69 -7.03 -2.84
C CYS A 112 11.68 -7.27 -1.70
N LYS A 113 11.73 -8.46 -1.14
CA LYS A 113 12.67 -8.80 -0.06
C LYS A 113 14.12 -8.75 -0.51
N ALA A 114 14.38 -9.18 -1.74
CA ALA A 114 15.66 -9.01 -2.39
C ALA A 114 15.56 -7.80 -3.31
N ARG A 115 16.45 -7.70 -4.25
CA ARG A 115 16.52 -6.61 -5.19
C ARG A 115 15.63 -6.81 -6.42
N CYS A 116 15.04 -7.98 -6.55
CA CYS A 116 14.26 -8.36 -7.73
C CYS A 116 12.77 -8.50 -7.41
N ILE A 117 11.93 -8.19 -8.40
CA ILE A 117 10.50 -8.43 -8.34
C ILE A 117 10.24 -9.92 -8.56
N CYS A 118 9.40 -10.52 -7.75
CA CYS A 118 9.15 -11.97 -7.79
C CYS A 118 7.81 -12.38 -8.43
N GLU A 119 7.08 -11.45 -8.99
CA GLU A 119 5.88 -11.70 -9.78
C GLU A 119 5.70 -10.58 -10.80
N ASP A 120 4.90 -10.83 -11.83
CA ASP A 120 4.58 -9.79 -12.80
C ASP A 120 3.74 -8.70 -12.13
N VAL A 121 4.11 -7.44 -12.31
CA VAL A 121 3.40 -6.30 -11.74
C VAL A 121 2.81 -5.47 -12.86
N HIS A 122 1.49 -5.32 -12.84
CA HIS A 122 0.80 -4.43 -13.77
C HIS A 122 0.85 -3.00 -13.25
N VAL A 123 1.27 -2.08 -14.10
CA VAL A 123 1.39 -0.67 -13.78
C VAL A 123 0.29 0.11 -14.49
N TYR A 124 -0.44 0.91 -13.73
CA TYR A 124 -1.48 1.79 -14.24
C TYR A 124 -1.11 3.24 -13.97
N ILE A 125 -1.43 4.13 -14.89
CA ILE A 125 -1.11 5.55 -14.77
C ILE A 125 -2.36 6.39 -15.01
N THR A 126 -2.55 7.43 -14.20
CA THR A 126 -3.61 8.43 -14.42
C THR A 126 -3.08 9.56 -15.29
N ASP A 127 -3.99 10.38 -15.82
CA ASP A 127 -3.62 11.56 -16.58
C ASP A 127 -2.79 12.55 -15.78
N ALA A 128 -2.94 12.53 -14.46
CA ALA A 128 -2.16 13.37 -13.54
C ALA A 128 -0.76 12.80 -13.24
N GLY A 129 -0.42 11.63 -13.76
CA GLY A 129 0.89 11.01 -13.53
C GLY A 129 0.99 10.17 -12.26
N GLU A 130 -0.12 9.87 -11.62
CA GLU A 130 -0.14 8.96 -10.47
C GLU A 130 -0.09 7.52 -10.94
N LEU A 131 0.60 6.68 -10.19
CA LEU A 131 0.83 5.28 -10.52
C LEU A 131 0.14 4.35 -9.52
N TYR A 132 -0.40 3.26 -10.05
CA TYR A 132 -0.98 2.17 -9.27
C TYR A 132 -0.44 0.84 -9.75
N PHE A 133 -0.25 -0.09 -8.83
CA PHE A 133 0.34 -1.40 -9.09
C PHE A 133 -0.68 -2.50 -8.74
N GLY A 134 -0.97 -3.34 -9.72
CA GLY A 134 -1.95 -4.41 -9.55
C GLY A 134 -1.45 -5.79 -9.86
#